data_aa7f6a23c43e53a1c837f80b56dfb174
#
_entry.id   aa7f6a23c43e53a1c837f80b56dfb174
#
_cell.length_a   1.000
_cell.length_b   1.000
_cell.length_c   1.000
_cell.angle_alpha   90.00
_cell.angle_beta   90.00
_cell.angle_gamma   90.00
#
_symmetry.space_group_name_H-M   'P 1'
#
loop_
_entity.id
_entity.type
_entity.pdbx_description
1 polymer ?
#
loop_
_entity_poly.entity_id
_entity_poly.type
_entity_poly.pdbx_seq_one_letter_code
_entity_poly.pdbx_strand_id
1 'polypeptide(L)'
;RAVCERWGLPVAVIGTVTADGDITVVDDGRELARIPARALTSDAIVHRRLTAPPPRRRAAPAPGSAVEVDDGLPERGMDPGAVLLALVGSANGASRRWVTDQYDSTVRTDTVEGPGRGAAVLRVKGTTKGLVASTDANHAVGTIDPWLGAVLSVAEATRNVSITGARPLGVTNCLNYGDPTRPEAFWQLSEAVRGVGDACRALGLPVTGGNVSLYNESPSGAIAPTPEIGVVGLLDDVANRVGPAFAADGDAICLVGESSPGLAGSAYAALAGNAPEDGPPAIDLAVEAALQRFIREAVVRGLVTAAQDVSGGGLATALAEAGIWSGLGARVRVPVAGSPAVELFGESPSRLVVTTRARHAPALELLARQYGLPVERIGEVGGDRLVIELAGHGATGAAEERGSRIADALDVALGDLVHAWEHGLTRALGLES
;
A
#
# COMPACT_ATOMS: atom_id res chain seq x y z
N ARG A 1 21.56 0.98 -41.48
CA ARG A 1 21.21 2.07 -42.40
C ARG A 1 19.87 1.80 -43.03
N ALA A 2 19.66 0.69 -43.73
CA ALA A 2 18.37 0.34 -44.38
C ALA A 2 17.13 0.40 -43.46
N VAL A 3 17.25 0.03 -42.18
CA VAL A 3 16.14 0.15 -41.22
C VAL A 3 15.75 1.62 -40.97
N CYS A 4 16.74 2.49 -40.81
CA CYS A 4 16.44 3.94 -40.58
C CYS A 4 15.87 4.58 -41.86
N GLU A 5 16.44 4.24 -43.02
CA GLU A 5 15.95 4.71 -44.33
C GLU A 5 14.46 4.31 -44.55
N ARG A 6 14.09 3.07 -44.17
CA ARG A 6 12.68 2.59 -44.24
C ARG A 6 11.71 3.47 -43.45
N TRP A 7 12.17 4.08 -42.37
CA TRP A 7 11.37 4.91 -41.48
C TRP A 7 11.61 6.41 -41.67
N GLY A 8 12.35 6.81 -42.72
CA GLY A 8 12.65 8.22 -43.00
C GLY A 8 13.52 8.88 -41.93
N LEU A 9 14.29 8.11 -41.17
CA LEU A 9 15.14 8.63 -40.10
C LEU A 9 16.56 8.89 -40.60
N PRO A 10 17.18 10.05 -40.33
CA PRO A 10 18.57 10.32 -40.66
C PRO A 10 19.46 9.38 -39.85
N VAL A 11 20.53 8.87 -40.52
CA VAL A 11 21.50 8.02 -39.87
C VAL A 11 22.90 8.32 -40.41
N ALA A 12 23.86 8.51 -39.50
CA ALA A 12 25.27 8.69 -39.82
C ALA A 12 26.14 7.76 -38.99
N VAL A 13 27.23 7.29 -39.58
CA VAL A 13 28.30 6.63 -38.84
C VAL A 13 29.19 7.72 -38.26
N ILE A 14 29.20 7.85 -36.95
CA ILE A 14 29.93 8.92 -36.26
C ILE A 14 31.27 8.46 -35.70
N GLY A 15 31.62 7.18 -35.80
CA GLY A 15 32.87 6.66 -35.27
C GLY A 15 32.98 5.14 -35.37
N THR A 16 34.05 4.62 -34.82
CA THR A 16 34.37 3.20 -34.71
C THR A 16 34.76 2.86 -33.28
N VAL A 17 34.42 1.66 -32.83
CA VAL A 17 34.89 1.14 -31.54
C VAL A 17 36.34 0.70 -31.70
N THR A 18 37.21 1.19 -30.80
CA THR A 18 38.63 0.87 -30.75
C THR A 18 38.99 0.03 -29.53
N ALA A 19 40.14 -0.59 -29.51
CA ALA A 19 40.59 -1.41 -28.39
C ALA A 19 41.64 -0.71 -27.50
N ASP A 20 41.92 0.56 -27.75
CA ASP A 20 42.93 1.34 -27.02
C ASP A 20 42.45 1.84 -25.63
N GLY A 21 41.15 1.71 -25.34
CA GLY A 21 40.61 2.09 -24.07
C GLY A 21 40.31 3.58 -23.94
N ASP A 22 40.50 4.36 -25.00
CA ASP A 22 40.24 5.80 -25.01
C ASP A 22 38.98 6.14 -25.83
N ILE A 23 38.30 7.20 -25.45
CA ILE A 23 37.34 7.92 -26.29
C ILE A 23 38.06 9.08 -26.94
N THR A 24 38.22 9.00 -28.26
CA THR A 24 38.85 10.06 -29.05
C THR A 24 37.80 10.78 -29.89
N VAL A 25 37.71 12.09 -29.76
CA VAL A 25 36.86 12.96 -30.57
C VAL A 25 37.69 13.60 -31.66
N VAL A 26 37.28 13.40 -32.91
CA VAL A 26 37.96 13.91 -34.09
C VAL A 26 37.01 14.74 -34.93
N ASP A 27 37.42 15.91 -35.38
CA ASP A 27 36.67 16.76 -36.32
C ASP A 27 37.63 17.18 -37.44
N ASP A 28 37.22 16.98 -38.71
CA ASP A 28 38.03 17.22 -39.91
C ASP A 28 39.45 16.63 -39.85
N GLY A 29 39.56 15.43 -39.28
CA GLY A 29 40.86 14.74 -39.13
C GLY A 29 41.74 15.26 -38.00
N ARG A 30 41.29 16.25 -37.24
CA ARG A 30 41.99 16.81 -36.09
C ARG A 30 41.42 16.21 -34.80
N GLU A 31 42.30 15.67 -33.95
CA GLU A 31 41.94 15.26 -32.61
C GLU A 31 41.57 16.49 -31.75
N LEU A 32 40.34 16.55 -31.27
CA LEU A 32 39.83 17.61 -30.39
C LEU A 32 39.88 17.21 -28.93
N ALA A 33 39.71 15.91 -28.63
CA ALA A 33 39.77 15.41 -27.26
C ALA A 33 40.16 13.93 -27.26
N ARG A 34 40.87 13.54 -26.19
CA ARG A 34 41.14 12.13 -25.87
C ARG A 34 40.99 11.91 -24.39
N ILE A 35 40.11 10.99 -24.00
CA ILE A 35 39.76 10.72 -22.60
C ILE A 35 39.78 9.22 -22.39
N PRO A 36 40.51 8.69 -21.39
CA PRO A 36 40.40 7.29 -21.02
C PRO A 36 38.94 6.92 -20.69
N ALA A 37 38.36 5.93 -21.34
CA ALA A 37 36.97 5.53 -21.15
C ALA A 37 36.67 5.19 -19.68
N ARG A 38 37.64 4.61 -18.96
CA ARG A 38 37.50 4.31 -17.52
C ARG A 38 37.37 5.55 -16.66
N ALA A 39 37.90 6.73 -17.05
CA ALA A 39 37.75 7.96 -16.32
C ALA A 39 36.28 8.46 -16.28
N LEU A 40 35.46 8.05 -17.27
CA LEU A 40 34.04 8.35 -17.34
C LEU A 40 33.18 7.24 -16.71
N THR A 41 33.77 6.14 -16.31
CA THR A 41 33.06 4.95 -15.76
C THR A 41 33.66 4.51 -14.42
N SER A 42 34.54 3.51 -14.44
CA SER A 42 35.10 2.84 -13.24
C SER A 42 35.97 3.73 -12.36
N ASP A 43 36.67 4.72 -12.95
CA ASP A 43 37.53 5.66 -12.23
C ASP A 43 36.86 7.00 -11.94
N ALA A 44 35.53 7.11 -12.19
CA ALA A 44 34.74 8.29 -11.87
C ALA A 44 34.77 8.55 -10.36
N ILE A 45 34.76 9.82 -9.99
CA ILE A 45 34.83 10.23 -8.58
C ILE A 45 33.56 9.72 -7.85
N VAL A 46 33.77 8.89 -6.83
CA VAL A 46 32.73 8.47 -5.92
C VAL A 46 32.70 9.38 -4.70
N HIS A 47 31.67 10.21 -4.59
CA HIS A 47 31.46 11.05 -3.41
C HIS A 47 30.95 10.21 -2.25
N ARG A 48 31.73 10.06 -1.19
CA ARG A 48 31.26 9.51 0.09
C ARG A 48 30.61 10.63 0.88
N ARG A 49 29.27 10.63 0.92
CA ARG A 49 28.50 11.61 1.66
C ARG A 49 28.41 11.22 3.13
N LEU A 50 28.40 12.25 4.00
CA LEU A 50 28.12 12.04 5.41
C LEU A 50 26.64 11.67 5.60
N THR A 51 26.38 10.78 6.54
CA THR A 51 25.04 10.37 6.95
C THR A 51 24.88 10.62 8.42
N ALA A 52 23.77 11.22 8.81
CA ALA A 52 23.41 11.39 10.22
C ALA A 52 21.88 11.30 10.34
N PRO A 53 21.35 10.53 11.32
CA PRO A 53 19.91 10.56 11.58
C PRO A 53 19.50 11.99 11.96
N PRO A 54 18.31 12.46 11.57
CA PRO A 54 17.83 13.75 12.00
C PRO A 54 17.76 13.76 13.55
N PRO A 55 18.02 14.91 14.17
CA PRO A 55 17.80 15.04 15.60
C PRO A 55 16.36 14.63 15.90
N ARG A 56 16.14 13.79 16.92
CA ARG A 56 14.79 13.34 17.30
C ARG A 56 13.91 14.56 17.55
N ARG A 57 13.18 14.96 16.53
CA ARG A 57 12.10 15.92 16.66
C ARG A 57 10.88 15.16 17.14
N ARG A 58 10.25 15.66 18.19
CA ARG A 58 8.84 15.35 18.44
C ARG A 58 8.12 15.62 17.12
N ALA A 59 7.44 14.62 16.57
CA ALA A 59 6.81 14.73 15.26
C ALA A 59 5.91 15.98 15.23
N ALA A 60 6.34 16.99 14.49
CA ALA A 60 5.42 18.04 14.06
C ALA A 60 4.66 17.47 12.85
N PRO A 61 3.37 17.74 12.70
CA PRO A 61 2.63 17.37 11.50
C PRO A 61 3.38 17.90 10.28
N ALA A 62 3.42 17.09 9.22
CA ALA A 62 4.09 17.46 7.98
C ALA A 62 3.55 18.82 7.48
N PRO A 63 4.41 19.77 7.03
CA PRO A 63 3.94 21.01 6.46
C PRO A 63 3.05 20.71 5.25
N GLY A 64 1.80 21.12 5.27
CA GLY A 64 0.81 20.89 4.23
C GLY A 64 -0.24 19.82 4.54
N SER A 65 -0.16 19.10 5.65
CA SER A 65 -1.26 18.22 6.11
C SER A 65 -2.33 18.97 6.94
N ALA A 66 -2.06 20.20 7.34
CA ALA A 66 -3.07 21.09 7.90
C ALA A 66 -3.62 21.98 6.77
N VAL A 67 -4.47 21.42 5.91
CA VAL A 67 -5.61 22.22 5.48
C VAL A 67 -6.39 22.42 6.78
N GLU A 68 -6.48 23.66 7.26
CA GLU A 68 -7.49 24.03 8.24
C GLU A 68 -8.84 23.80 7.57
N VAL A 69 -9.28 22.56 7.60
CA VAL A 69 -10.68 22.21 7.43
C VAL A 69 -11.23 22.37 8.83
N ASP A 70 -12.00 23.42 9.02
CA ASP A 70 -12.82 23.64 10.23
C ASP A 70 -13.96 22.61 10.24
N ASP A 71 -13.63 21.34 10.40
CA ASP A 71 -14.54 20.20 10.27
C ASP A 71 -14.80 19.52 11.60
N GLY A 72 -14.65 20.24 12.71
CA GLY A 72 -15.06 19.70 13.99
C GLY A 72 -14.45 18.34 14.31
N LEU A 73 -13.14 18.13 14.01
CA LEU A 73 -12.44 16.89 14.31
C LEU A 73 -12.34 16.72 15.82
N PRO A 74 -12.79 15.62 16.33
CA PRO A 74 -13.09 15.40 17.70
C PRO A 74 -11.84 15.12 18.54
N GLU A 75 -11.83 15.71 19.73
CA GLU A 75 -10.87 15.45 20.80
C GLU A 75 -10.94 13.96 21.28
N ARG A 76 -10.00 13.55 22.12
CA ARG A 76 -10.00 12.20 22.74
C ARG A 76 -11.38 11.83 23.29
N GLY A 77 -11.98 10.78 22.72
CA GLY A 77 -13.33 10.31 23.11
C GLY A 77 -14.34 10.24 21.97
N MET A 78 -13.87 10.31 20.74
CA MET A 78 -14.67 10.31 19.50
C MET A 78 -15.52 9.06 19.33
N ASP A 79 -16.72 9.26 18.80
CA ASP A 79 -17.53 8.18 18.25
C ASP A 79 -16.79 7.47 17.11
N PRO A 80 -16.51 6.17 17.20
CA PRO A 80 -15.78 5.44 16.15
C PRO A 80 -16.46 5.48 14.77
N GLY A 81 -17.79 5.63 14.71
CA GLY A 81 -18.52 5.80 13.47
C GLY A 81 -18.19 7.13 12.78
N ALA A 82 -18.10 8.21 13.53
CA ALA A 82 -17.68 9.51 13.02
C ALA A 82 -16.23 9.50 12.54
N VAL A 83 -15.32 8.80 13.26
CA VAL A 83 -13.94 8.59 12.83
C VAL A 83 -13.88 7.86 11.50
N LEU A 84 -14.63 6.76 11.35
CA LEU A 84 -14.66 6.00 10.11
C LEU A 84 -15.14 6.84 8.93
N LEU A 85 -16.24 7.58 9.12
CA LEU A 85 -16.76 8.49 8.08
C LEU A 85 -15.72 9.56 7.69
N ALA A 86 -15.02 10.13 8.66
CA ALA A 86 -13.96 11.10 8.41
C ALA A 86 -12.76 10.47 7.66
N LEU A 87 -12.36 9.24 7.99
CA LEU A 87 -11.28 8.53 7.30
C LEU A 87 -11.63 8.21 5.85
N VAL A 88 -12.78 7.57 5.60
CA VAL A 88 -13.21 7.22 4.23
C VAL A 88 -13.55 8.46 3.40
N GLY A 89 -13.99 9.55 4.03
CA GLY A 89 -14.28 10.83 3.39
C GLY A 89 -13.08 11.79 3.31
N SER A 90 -11.92 11.42 3.84
CA SER A 90 -10.72 12.26 3.78
C SER A 90 -10.20 12.38 2.34
N ALA A 91 -9.43 13.43 2.06
CA ALA A 91 -8.80 13.60 0.74
C ALA A 91 -7.94 12.39 0.34
N ASN A 92 -7.39 11.64 1.29
CA ASN A 92 -6.59 10.44 1.03
C ASN A 92 -7.39 9.13 1.01
N GLY A 93 -8.49 9.01 1.73
CA GLY A 93 -9.36 7.83 1.79
C GLY A 93 -10.46 7.80 0.73
N ALA A 94 -10.88 8.98 0.23
CA ALA A 94 -12.01 9.10 -0.67
C ALA A 94 -11.74 8.59 -2.10
N SER A 95 -12.82 8.42 -2.85
CA SER A 95 -12.81 8.00 -4.25
C SER A 95 -11.91 8.87 -5.12
N ARG A 96 -11.08 8.23 -5.93
CA ARG A 96 -10.24 8.89 -6.95
C ARG A 96 -10.93 9.04 -8.30
N ARG A 97 -12.22 8.75 -8.40
CA ARG A 97 -12.96 8.79 -9.68
C ARG A 97 -12.86 10.15 -10.36
N TRP A 98 -12.87 11.24 -9.59
CA TRP A 98 -12.66 12.58 -10.15
C TRP A 98 -11.35 12.70 -10.97
N VAL A 99 -10.30 11.99 -10.58
CA VAL A 99 -9.04 11.91 -11.33
C VAL A 99 -9.12 10.87 -12.43
N THR A 100 -9.53 9.64 -12.10
CA THR A 100 -9.42 8.48 -13.00
C THR A 100 -10.42 8.51 -14.14
N ASP A 101 -11.62 9.09 -13.94
CA ASP A 101 -12.65 9.17 -14.98
C ASP A 101 -12.30 10.19 -16.08
N GLN A 102 -11.24 10.99 -15.89
CA GLN A 102 -10.70 11.87 -16.96
C GLN A 102 -9.88 11.11 -18.00
N TYR A 103 -9.55 9.86 -17.75
CA TYR A 103 -8.68 9.03 -18.60
C TYR A 103 -9.40 7.74 -18.99
N ASP A 104 -9.10 7.23 -20.19
CA ASP A 104 -9.59 5.92 -20.61
C ASP A 104 -8.79 4.80 -19.95
N SER A 105 -9.31 4.25 -18.86
CA SER A 105 -8.75 3.09 -18.17
C SER A 105 -9.13 1.75 -18.82
N THR A 106 -9.97 1.74 -19.87
CA THR A 106 -10.48 0.55 -20.54
C THR A 106 -9.96 0.38 -21.96
N VAL A 107 -9.00 1.21 -22.37
CA VAL A 107 -8.38 1.17 -23.70
C VAL A 107 -7.94 -0.25 -24.07
N ARG A 108 -8.18 -0.67 -25.32
CA ARG A 108 -7.95 -2.04 -25.83
C ARG A 108 -8.80 -3.13 -25.15
N THR A 109 -9.66 -2.81 -24.20
CA THR A 109 -10.54 -3.75 -23.46
C THR A 109 -9.77 -4.84 -22.70
N ASP A 110 -8.56 -4.53 -22.22
CA ASP A 110 -7.73 -5.46 -21.48
C ASP A 110 -7.96 -5.37 -19.95
N THR A 111 -8.55 -4.27 -19.48
CA THR A 111 -8.82 -4.04 -18.06
C THR A 111 -9.89 -4.98 -17.54
N VAL A 112 -9.57 -5.71 -16.48
CA VAL A 112 -10.45 -6.62 -15.74
C VAL A 112 -10.81 -6.03 -14.39
N GLU A 113 -9.84 -5.41 -13.71
CA GLU A 113 -10.00 -4.61 -12.51
C GLU A 113 -9.33 -3.27 -12.75
N GLY A 114 -10.11 -2.20 -12.67
CA GLY A 114 -9.66 -0.84 -12.95
C GLY A 114 -9.02 -0.15 -11.74
N PRO A 115 -8.77 1.17 -11.85
CA PRO A 115 -8.21 1.97 -10.76
C PRO A 115 -9.19 2.10 -9.58
N GLY A 116 -8.66 2.50 -8.42
CA GLY A 116 -9.44 2.77 -7.21
C GLY A 116 -9.52 1.60 -6.22
N ARG A 117 -8.74 0.54 -6.46
CA ARG A 117 -8.60 -0.61 -5.55
C ARG A 117 -7.12 -0.95 -5.35
N GLY A 118 -6.79 -1.86 -4.44
CA GLY A 118 -5.40 -2.18 -4.08
C GLY A 118 -4.52 -2.63 -5.24
N ALA A 119 -5.08 -3.27 -6.27
CA ALA A 119 -4.35 -3.67 -7.47
C ALA A 119 -5.21 -3.59 -8.74
N ALA A 120 -4.59 -3.20 -9.85
CA ALA A 120 -5.19 -3.28 -11.18
C ALA A 120 -4.91 -4.65 -11.81
N VAL A 121 -5.87 -5.17 -12.59
CA VAL A 121 -5.76 -6.45 -13.29
C VAL A 121 -6.05 -6.27 -14.78
N LEU A 122 -5.11 -6.69 -15.61
CA LEU A 122 -5.21 -6.65 -17.07
C LEU A 122 -5.14 -8.07 -17.63
N ARG A 123 -6.06 -8.41 -18.54
CA ARG A 123 -5.97 -9.69 -19.28
C ARG A 123 -4.88 -9.65 -20.34
N VAL A 124 -4.24 -10.77 -20.58
CA VAL A 124 -3.34 -10.95 -21.73
C VAL A 124 -4.12 -11.66 -22.82
N LYS A 125 -4.58 -10.92 -23.84
CA LYS A 125 -5.40 -11.45 -24.95
C LYS A 125 -4.75 -12.66 -25.62
N GLY A 126 -5.58 -13.64 -26.00
CA GLY A 126 -5.13 -14.90 -26.60
C GLY A 126 -4.58 -15.92 -25.57
N THR A 127 -4.66 -15.61 -24.27
CA THR A 127 -4.27 -16.49 -23.18
C THR A 127 -5.30 -16.45 -22.04
N THR A 128 -5.15 -17.32 -21.02
CA THR A 128 -5.91 -17.22 -19.76
C THR A 128 -5.25 -16.26 -18.78
N LYS A 129 -4.04 -15.78 -19.04
CA LYS A 129 -3.20 -15.04 -18.10
C LYS A 129 -3.72 -13.62 -17.84
N GLY A 130 -3.40 -13.13 -16.64
CA GLY A 130 -3.57 -11.73 -16.26
C GLY A 130 -2.28 -11.12 -15.72
N LEU A 131 -2.02 -9.87 -16.05
CA LEU A 131 -1.03 -9.04 -15.38
C LEU A 131 -1.71 -8.28 -14.25
N VAL A 132 -1.04 -8.23 -13.11
CA VAL A 132 -1.50 -7.49 -11.93
C VAL A 132 -0.46 -6.45 -11.56
N ALA A 133 -0.88 -5.24 -11.28
CA ALA A 133 0.00 -4.16 -10.86
C ALA A 133 -0.56 -3.43 -9.64
N SER A 134 0.32 -3.11 -8.71
CA SER A 134 0.03 -2.29 -7.54
C SER A 134 1.14 -1.27 -7.30
N THR A 135 0.80 -0.14 -6.72
CA THR A 135 1.75 0.86 -6.24
C THR A 135 1.42 1.22 -4.80
N ASP A 136 2.48 1.52 -4.03
CA ASP A 136 2.32 1.97 -2.65
C ASP A 136 3.46 2.86 -2.20
N ALA A 137 3.20 3.72 -1.20
CA ALA A 137 4.19 4.59 -0.57
C ALA A 137 3.77 4.98 0.85
N ASN A 138 4.54 4.61 1.85
CA ASN A 138 4.28 4.97 3.24
C ASN A 138 5.22 6.09 3.71
N HIS A 139 4.99 7.33 3.25
CA HIS A 139 5.78 8.50 3.60
C HIS A 139 5.60 8.92 5.08
N ALA A 140 4.45 8.66 5.67
CA ALA A 140 4.16 9.05 7.05
C ALA A 140 5.03 8.26 8.04
N VAL A 141 5.06 6.92 7.92
CA VAL A 141 6.00 6.08 8.67
C VAL A 141 7.43 6.35 8.24
N GLY A 142 7.71 6.59 6.94
CA GLY A 142 9.02 6.93 6.41
C GLY A 142 9.63 8.18 7.02
N THR A 143 8.81 9.14 7.46
CA THR A 143 9.27 10.32 8.20
C THR A 143 9.73 9.98 9.63
N ILE A 144 9.15 8.95 10.24
CA ILE A 144 9.48 8.46 11.58
C ILE A 144 10.69 7.53 11.51
N ASP A 145 10.61 6.53 10.62
CA ASP A 145 11.62 5.52 10.35
C ASP A 145 11.67 5.22 8.84
N PRO A 146 12.67 5.76 8.11
CA PRO A 146 12.75 5.59 6.66
C PRO A 146 12.93 4.14 6.21
N TRP A 147 13.62 3.32 7.02
CA TRP A 147 13.76 1.89 6.73
C TRP A 147 12.40 1.19 6.81
N LEU A 148 11.67 1.42 7.91
CA LEU A 148 10.37 0.80 8.13
C LEU A 148 9.34 1.26 7.08
N GLY A 149 9.26 2.56 6.78
CA GLY A 149 8.36 3.08 5.74
C GLY A 149 8.59 2.43 4.38
N ALA A 150 9.86 2.23 4.00
CA ALA A 150 10.22 1.55 2.77
C ALA A 150 9.88 0.05 2.79
N VAL A 151 10.10 -0.63 3.93
CA VAL A 151 9.71 -2.04 4.11
C VAL A 151 8.19 -2.21 3.98
N LEU A 152 7.42 -1.34 4.63
CA LEU A 152 5.96 -1.37 4.56
C LEU A 152 5.45 -1.14 3.14
N SER A 153 6.01 -0.16 2.40
CA SER A 153 5.62 0.10 1.01
C SER A 153 5.85 -1.12 0.10
N VAL A 154 6.99 -1.82 0.23
CA VAL A 154 7.24 -3.06 -0.52
C VAL A 154 6.27 -4.16 -0.10
N ALA A 155 6.06 -4.35 1.20
CA ALA A 155 5.19 -5.38 1.74
C ALA A 155 3.73 -5.18 1.28
N GLU A 156 3.22 -3.96 1.33
CA GLU A 156 1.85 -3.63 0.95
C GLU A 156 1.62 -3.77 -0.55
N ALA A 157 2.48 -3.17 -1.39
CA ALA A 157 2.37 -3.32 -2.84
C ALA A 157 2.40 -4.80 -3.28
N THR A 158 3.26 -5.63 -2.67
CA THR A 158 3.33 -7.06 -2.97
C THR A 158 2.16 -7.85 -2.41
N ARG A 159 1.63 -7.46 -1.26
CA ARG A 159 0.43 -8.03 -0.64
C ARG A 159 -0.79 -7.76 -1.51
N ASN A 160 -0.96 -6.53 -1.99
CA ASN A 160 -2.03 -6.14 -2.89
C ASN A 160 -2.03 -6.93 -4.21
N VAL A 161 -0.87 -7.24 -4.76
CA VAL A 161 -0.75 -8.17 -5.88
C VAL A 161 -1.15 -9.59 -5.45
N SER A 162 -0.67 -10.06 -4.30
CA SER A 162 -0.88 -11.44 -3.83
C SER A 162 -2.33 -11.75 -3.47
N ILE A 163 -3.09 -10.80 -2.93
CA ILE A 163 -4.52 -10.99 -2.57
C ILE A 163 -5.40 -11.26 -3.79
N THR A 164 -5.00 -10.83 -4.98
CA THR A 164 -5.73 -11.18 -6.22
C THR A 164 -5.54 -12.64 -6.64
N GLY A 165 -4.60 -13.37 -6.01
CA GLY A 165 -4.13 -14.69 -6.41
C GLY A 165 -2.90 -14.64 -7.31
N ALA A 166 -2.43 -13.47 -7.72
CA ALA A 166 -1.26 -13.31 -8.58
C ALA A 166 0.04 -13.57 -7.83
N ARG A 167 1.02 -14.10 -8.55
CA ARG A 167 2.39 -14.23 -8.07
C ARG A 167 3.17 -12.95 -8.41
N PRO A 168 3.65 -12.19 -7.42
CA PRO A 168 4.54 -11.05 -7.65
C PRO A 168 5.81 -11.51 -8.39
N LEU A 169 6.29 -10.74 -9.36
CA LEU A 169 7.43 -11.09 -10.21
C LEU A 169 8.61 -10.15 -10.09
N GLY A 170 8.34 -8.87 -9.85
CA GLY A 170 9.38 -7.86 -9.79
C GLY A 170 8.88 -6.55 -9.23
N VAL A 171 9.84 -5.78 -8.75
CA VAL A 171 9.63 -4.49 -8.10
C VAL A 171 10.31 -3.40 -8.92
N THR A 172 9.65 -2.26 -9.04
CA THR A 172 10.26 -1.00 -9.46
C THR A 172 10.07 0.03 -8.36
N ASN A 173 10.83 1.12 -8.38
CA ASN A 173 10.70 2.18 -7.40
C ASN A 173 10.80 3.57 -8.02
N CYS A 174 10.22 4.57 -7.34
CA CYS A 174 10.42 5.98 -7.59
C CYS A 174 10.81 6.63 -6.25
N LEU A 175 12.11 6.91 -6.07
CA LEU A 175 12.66 7.41 -4.82
C LEU A 175 12.65 8.93 -4.83
N ASN A 176 11.89 9.56 -3.93
CA ASN A 176 11.71 11.02 -3.87
C ASN A 176 12.22 11.56 -2.52
N TYR A 177 13.31 12.36 -2.57
CA TYR A 177 14.01 12.84 -1.38
C TYR A 177 14.49 14.29 -1.55
N GLY A 178 14.83 14.92 -0.44
CA GLY A 178 15.44 16.26 -0.40
C GLY A 178 16.88 16.31 -0.93
N ASP A 179 17.60 17.35 -0.58
CA ASP A 179 19.00 17.57 -0.99
C ASP A 179 19.93 16.52 -0.35
N PRO A 180 20.54 15.61 -1.15
CA PRO A 180 21.42 14.57 -0.65
C PRO A 180 22.78 15.10 -0.15
N THR A 181 23.08 16.37 -0.28
CA THR A 181 24.28 16.98 0.34
C THR A 181 24.08 17.21 1.84
N ARG A 182 22.83 17.21 2.31
CA ARG A 182 22.47 17.27 3.73
C ARG A 182 22.54 15.89 4.35
N PRO A 183 23.29 15.72 5.46
CA PRO A 183 23.50 14.40 6.07
C PRO A 183 22.21 13.67 6.43
N GLU A 184 21.17 14.39 6.89
CA GLU A 184 19.88 13.82 7.28
C GLU A 184 19.10 13.31 6.06
N ALA A 185 19.04 14.07 4.98
CA ALA A 185 18.34 13.66 3.75
C ALA A 185 19.04 12.45 3.11
N PHE A 186 20.37 12.42 3.12
CA PHE A 186 21.12 11.26 2.62
C PHE A 186 20.98 10.04 3.52
N TRP A 187 20.87 10.22 4.84
CA TRP A 187 20.57 9.14 5.77
C TRP A 187 19.19 8.55 5.50
N GLN A 188 18.16 9.38 5.33
CA GLN A 188 16.81 8.93 4.99
C GLN A 188 16.77 8.10 3.71
N LEU A 189 17.42 8.59 2.64
CA LEU A 189 17.55 7.86 1.38
C LEU A 189 18.26 6.50 1.58
N SER A 190 19.37 6.51 2.31
CA SER A 190 20.19 5.30 2.54
C SER A 190 19.42 4.23 3.31
N GLU A 191 18.70 4.63 4.37
CA GLU A 191 17.89 3.72 5.17
C GLU A 191 16.70 3.19 4.38
N ALA A 192 16.03 4.02 3.58
CA ALA A 192 14.93 3.57 2.74
C ALA A 192 15.41 2.58 1.66
N VAL A 193 16.53 2.85 1.00
CA VAL A 193 17.13 1.90 0.02
C VAL A 193 17.47 0.57 0.70
N ARG A 194 17.99 0.61 1.94
CA ARG A 194 18.24 -0.61 2.73
C ARG A 194 16.94 -1.34 3.01
N GLY A 195 15.86 -0.63 3.43
CA GLY A 195 14.54 -1.20 3.69
C GLY A 195 13.93 -1.87 2.47
N VAL A 196 13.97 -1.21 1.28
CA VAL A 196 13.55 -1.83 0.01
C VAL A 196 14.33 -3.13 -0.25
N GLY A 197 15.66 -3.09 -0.08
CA GLY A 197 16.52 -4.25 -0.28
C GLY A 197 16.22 -5.41 0.68
N ASP A 198 15.97 -5.11 1.96
CA ASP A 198 15.65 -6.12 2.98
C ASP A 198 14.30 -6.78 2.68
N ALA A 199 13.26 -6.00 2.37
CA ALA A 199 11.94 -6.51 2.03
C ALA A 199 11.97 -7.32 0.72
N CYS A 200 12.63 -6.82 -0.33
CA CYS A 200 12.75 -7.54 -1.60
C CYS A 200 13.48 -8.88 -1.44
N ARG A 201 14.54 -8.95 -0.62
CA ARG A 201 15.23 -10.21 -0.32
C ARG A 201 14.34 -11.19 0.42
N ALA A 202 13.63 -10.73 1.45
CA ALA A 202 12.73 -11.58 2.23
C ALA A 202 11.56 -12.14 1.41
N LEU A 203 11.03 -11.34 0.48
CA LEU A 203 9.94 -11.74 -0.41
C LEU A 203 10.41 -12.45 -1.69
N GLY A 204 11.73 -12.53 -1.92
CA GLY A 204 12.32 -13.22 -3.09
C GLY A 204 12.06 -12.48 -4.41
N LEU A 205 12.00 -11.15 -4.40
CA LEU A 205 11.67 -10.32 -5.55
C LEU A 205 12.88 -9.52 -6.05
N PRO A 206 13.16 -9.53 -7.37
CA PRO A 206 14.16 -8.65 -7.95
C PRO A 206 13.63 -7.22 -8.09
N VAL A 207 14.49 -6.24 -7.87
CA VAL A 207 14.27 -4.87 -8.31
C VAL A 207 14.71 -4.76 -9.76
N THR A 208 13.77 -4.48 -10.67
CA THR A 208 14.00 -4.50 -12.12
C THR A 208 14.45 -3.15 -12.67
N GLY A 209 14.25 -2.10 -11.92
CA GLY A 209 14.58 -0.73 -12.30
C GLY A 209 13.95 0.27 -11.36
N GLY A 210 14.08 1.54 -11.67
CA GLY A 210 13.49 2.60 -10.86
C GLY A 210 13.97 3.97 -11.30
N ASN A 211 13.51 4.97 -10.55
CA ASN A 211 13.89 6.37 -10.67
C ASN A 211 14.31 6.91 -9.30
N VAL A 212 15.20 7.89 -9.30
CA VAL A 212 15.51 8.68 -8.13
C VAL A 212 15.35 10.17 -8.46
N SER A 213 14.57 10.87 -7.65
CA SER A 213 14.38 12.31 -7.71
C SER A 213 14.90 12.92 -6.42
N LEU A 214 15.86 13.80 -6.54
CA LEU A 214 16.54 14.44 -5.43
C LEU A 214 16.33 15.95 -5.49
N TYR A 215 16.73 16.67 -4.42
CA TYR A 215 16.54 18.12 -4.30
C TYR A 215 15.07 18.56 -4.35
N ASN A 216 14.15 17.69 -3.92
CA ASN A 216 12.73 18.04 -3.82
C ASN A 216 12.49 18.87 -2.56
N GLU A 217 12.68 20.15 -2.69
CA GLU A 217 12.60 21.11 -1.58
C GLU A 217 11.83 22.37 -1.98
N SER A 218 11.23 22.99 -0.99
CA SER A 218 10.59 24.31 -1.09
C SER A 218 11.13 25.22 0.01
N PRO A 219 10.77 26.52 0.03
CA PRO A 219 11.11 27.41 1.16
C PRO A 219 10.63 26.88 2.52
N SER A 220 9.61 26.02 2.56
CA SER A 220 9.11 25.39 3.78
C SER A 220 9.90 24.14 4.20
N GLY A 221 10.84 23.66 3.38
CA GLY A 221 11.68 22.50 3.66
C GLY A 221 11.65 21.41 2.59
N ALA A 222 12.31 20.30 2.88
CA ALA A 222 12.29 19.10 2.04
C ALA A 222 10.94 18.40 2.11
N ILE A 223 10.59 17.68 1.04
CA ILE A 223 9.44 16.77 1.05
C ILE A 223 9.66 15.64 2.07
N ALA A 224 8.58 15.00 2.49
CA ALA A 224 8.67 13.75 3.24
C ALA A 224 9.44 12.69 2.42
N PRO A 225 10.26 11.83 3.07
CA PRO A 225 10.96 10.76 2.40
C PRO A 225 9.94 9.76 1.81
N THR A 226 9.87 9.68 0.49
CA THR A 226 8.82 8.93 -0.21
C THR A 226 9.44 7.92 -1.18
N PRO A 227 9.68 6.67 -0.75
CA PRO A 227 9.97 5.57 -1.66
C PRO A 227 8.66 5.02 -2.21
N GLU A 228 8.24 5.47 -3.39
CA GLU A 228 7.10 4.89 -4.08
C GLU A 228 7.52 3.58 -4.73
N ILE A 229 6.77 2.52 -4.50
CA ILE A 229 7.04 1.15 -4.94
C ILE A 229 5.99 0.72 -5.94
N GLY A 230 6.42 0.17 -7.07
CA GLY A 230 5.54 -0.50 -8.03
C GLY A 230 5.86 -1.99 -8.08
N VAL A 231 4.83 -2.82 -8.11
CA VAL A 231 4.95 -4.28 -8.19
C VAL A 231 4.14 -4.80 -9.35
N VAL A 232 4.72 -5.70 -10.12
CA VAL A 232 4.01 -6.44 -11.18
C VAL A 232 3.95 -7.91 -10.83
N GLY A 233 2.79 -8.52 -11.00
CA GLY A 233 2.55 -9.94 -10.80
C GLY A 233 1.83 -10.59 -11.98
N LEU A 234 1.77 -11.91 -11.94
CA LEU A 234 1.15 -12.75 -12.96
C LEU A 234 0.08 -13.66 -12.35
N LEU A 235 -1.11 -13.62 -12.92
CA LEU A 235 -2.16 -14.62 -12.77
C LEU A 235 -2.02 -15.65 -13.91
N ASP A 236 -2.03 -16.93 -13.57
CA ASP A 236 -2.05 -18.01 -14.57
C ASP A 236 -3.41 -18.11 -15.26
N ASP A 237 -4.47 -17.82 -14.51
CA ASP A 237 -5.84 -17.70 -15.03
C ASP A 237 -6.55 -16.49 -14.39
N VAL A 238 -6.86 -15.50 -15.20
CA VAL A 238 -7.54 -14.27 -14.77
C VAL A 238 -8.97 -14.51 -14.27
N ALA A 239 -9.59 -15.63 -14.64
CA ALA A 239 -10.92 -16.01 -14.18
C ALA A 239 -10.93 -16.42 -12.70
N ASN A 240 -9.79 -16.87 -12.16
CA ASN A 240 -9.67 -17.32 -10.78
C ASN A 240 -9.31 -16.19 -9.80
N ARG A 241 -9.18 -14.94 -10.29
CA ARG A 241 -8.88 -13.82 -9.41
C ARG A 241 -9.99 -13.57 -8.39
N VAL A 242 -9.61 -13.01 -7.25
CA VAL A 242 -10.55 -12.39 -6.32
C VAL A 242 -10.30 -10.88 -6.26
N GLY A 243 -11.32 -10.13 -5.90
CA GLY A 243 -11.26 -8.69 -5.65
C GLY A 243 -11.45 -8.38 -4.17
N PRO A 244 -11.37 -7.09 -3.78
CA PRO A 244 -11.54 -6.68 -2.39
C PRO A 244 -13.01 -6.50 -1.97
N ALA A 245 -13.95 -6.34 -2.92
CA ALA A 245 -15.37 -6.17 -2.64
C ALA A 245 -16.01 -7.46 -2.12
N PHE A 246 -16.87 -7.41 -1.12
CA PHE A 246 -17.63 -8.57 -0.67
C PHE A 246 -18.37 -9.24 -1.84
N ALA A 247 -18.36 -10.57 -1.87
CA ALA A 247 -18.85 -11.29 -3.05
C ALA A 247 -20.32 -11.72 -2.91
N ALA A 248 -20.75 -12.10 -1.72
CA ALA A 248 -22.11 -12.61 -1.52
C ALA A 248 -22.58 -12.43 -0.06
N ASP A 249 -23.88 -12.24 0.10
CA ASP A 249 -24.57 -12.29 1.38
C ASP A 249 -24.40 -13.68 2.02
N GLY A 250 -24.15 -13.73 3.34
CA GLY A 250 -23.88 -14.96 4.09
C GLY A 250 -22.46 -15.50 3.98
N ASP A 251 -21.54 -14.84 3.26
CA ASP A 251 -20.14 -15.22 3.31
C ASP A 251 -19.55 -14.93 4.68
N ALA A 252 -18.76 -15.88 5.22
CA ALA A 252 -18.07 -15.71 6.49
C ALA A 252 -16.88 -14.73 6.30
N ILE A 253 -16.72 -13.80 7.24
CA ILE A 253 -15.60 -12.86 7.29
C ILE A 253 -14.57 -13.41 8.27
N CYS A 254 -13.34 -13.58 7.80
CA CYS A 254 -12.21 -14.04 8.59
C CYS A 254 -11.13 -12.95 8.62
N LEU A 255 -10.53 -12.74 9.78
CA LEU A 255 -9.33 -11.94 9.97
C LEU A 255 -8.13 -12.88 10.04
N VAL A 256 -7.15 -12.66 9.19
CA VAL A 256 -5.91 -13.45 9.12
C VAL A 256 -4.74 -12.57 9.53
N GLY A 257 -3.86 -13.07 10.39
CA GLY A 257 -2.72 -12.32 10.92
C GLY A 257 -3.00 -11.68 12.29
N GLU A 258 -1.95 -11.29 12.98
CA GLU A 258 -2.01 -10.67 14.31
C GLU A 258 -1.99 -9.14 14.24
N SER A 259 -2.64 -8.49 15.20
CA SER A 259 -2.56 -7.05 15.36
C SER A 259 -1.16 -6.65 15.85
N SER A 260 -0.56 -5.66 15.19
CA SER A 260 0.67 -5.03 15.63
C SER A 260 0.32 -3.66 16.21
N PRO A 261 0.48 -3.44 17.52
CA PRO A 261 0.12 -2.17 18.13
C PRO A 261 0.97 -1.03 17.59
N GLY A 262 0.35 0.12 17.39
CA GLY A 262 0.99 1.36 16.95
C GLY A 262 0.10 2.17 16.00
N LEU A 263 -0.10 3.43 16.34
CA LEU A 263 -0.91 4.36 15.52
C LEU A 263 -0.05 5.45 14.85
N ALA A 264 1.24 5.54 15.20
CA ALA A 264 2.10 6.59 14.66
C ALA A 264 2.31 6.38 13.14
N GLY A 265 2.05 7.42 12.36
CA GLY A 265 2.11 7.38 10.90
C GLY A 265 0.83 6.86 10.23
N SER A 266 -0.21 6.51 10.98
CA SER A 266 -1.50 6.09 10.42
C SER A 266 -2.37 7.28 9.98
N ALA A 267 -3.37 7.00 9.14
CA ALA A 267 -4.39 7.96 8.75
C ALA A 267 -5.19 8.46 9.97
N TYR A 268 -5.42 7.58 10.96
CA TYR A 268 -6.04 7.96 12.23
C TYR A 268 -5.21 9.00 13.01
N ALA A 269 -3.88 8.81 13.08
CA ALA A 269 -3.00 9.78 13.74
C ALA A 269 -2.98 11.14 13.02
N ALA A 270 -3.02 11.11 11.69
CA ALA A 270 -3.10 12.33 10.87
C ALA A 270 -4.43 13.08 11.12
N LEU A 271 -5.54 12.35 11.25
CA LEU A 271 -6.87 12.89 11.54
C LEU A 271 -6.93 13.47 12.97
N ALA A 272 -6.37 12.76 13.94
CA ALA A 272 -6.38 13.17 15.35
C ALA A 272 -5.44 14.37 15.66
N GLY A 273 -4.59 14.78 14.72
CA GLY A 273 -3.66 15.92 14.89
C GLY A 273 -2.56 15.71 15.93
N ASN A 274 -2.47 14.52 16.52
CA ASN A 274 -1.50 14.17 17.57
C ASN A 274 -0.69 12.94 17.13
N ALA A 275 0.65 13.00 17.29
CA ALA A 275 1.47 11.79 17.18
C ALA A 275 1.20 10.91 18.40
N PRO A 276 0.67 9.67 18.21
CA PRO A 276 0.51 8.75 19.32
C PRO A 276 1.88 8.40 19.92
N GLU A 277 1.92 8.16 21.23
CA GLU A 277 3.16 7.78 21.94
C GLU A 277 3.63 6.36 21.59
N ASP A 278 2.75 5.55 20.99
CA ASP A 278 2.94 4.11 20.77
C ASP A 278 3.90 3.76 19.62
N GLY A 279 4.38 4.74 18.85
CA GLY A 279 5.24 4.49 17.68
C GLY A 279 4.49 3.88 16.48
N PRO A 280 5.19 3.62 15.36
CA PRO A 280 4.64 2.94 14.20
C PRO A 280 4.49 1.43 14.45
N PRO A 281 3.63 0.72 13.69
CA PRO A 281 3.47 -0.72 13.81
C PRO A 281 4.76 -1.46 13.38
N ALA A 282 5.04 -2.60 14.02
CA ALA A 282 6.14 -3.47 13.63
C ALA A 282 5.74 -4.44 12.51
N ILE A 283 6.72 -4.90 11.73
CA ILE A 283 6.53 -5.93 10.71
C ILE A 283 7.57 -7.05 10.86
N ASP A 284 7.10 -8.30 10.77
CA ASP A 284 7.95 -9.48 10.57
C ASP A 284 7.85 -9.91 9.10
N LEU A 285 8.95 -9.76 8.37
CA LEU A 285 9.00 -10.10 6.94
C LEU A 285 8.84 -11.60 6.66
N ALA A 286 9.13 -12.48 7.62
CA ALA A 286 8.89 -13.91 7.45
C ALA A 286 7.40 -14.24 7.55
N VAL A 287 6.69 -13.61 8.49
CA VAL A 287 5.23 -13.68 8.62
C VAL A 287 4.56 -13.09 7.39
N GLU A 288 5.01 -11.92 6.92
CA GLU A 288 4.50 -11.29 5.70
C GLU A 288 4.65 -12.21 4.47
N ALA A 289 5.82 -12.80 4.28
CA ALA A 289 6.07 -13.76 3.21
C ALA A 289 5.18 -15.01 3.30
N ALA A 290 4.92 -15.50 4.52
CA ALA A 290 4.02 -16.62 4.76
C ALA A 290 2.56 -16.25 4.41
N LEU A 291 2.10 -15.06 4.84
CA LEU A 291 0.78 -14.53 4.54
C LEU A 291 0.52 -14.42 3.03
N GLN A 292 1.48 -13.86 2.30
CA GLN A 292 1.36 -13.70 0.86
C GLN A 292 1.33 -15.06 0.12
N ARG A 293 2.08 -16.05 0.58
CA ARG A 293 1.99 -17.41 0.03
C ARG A 293 0.66 -18.07 0.35
N PHE A 294 0.20 -17.96 1.59
CA PHE A 294 -1.09 -18.45 2.06
C PHE A 294 -2.24 -17.92 1.20
N ILE A 295 -2.34 -16.60 1.05
CA ILE A 295 -3.49 -16.01 0.34
C ILE A 295 -3.53 -16.42 -1.13
N ARG A 296 -2.38 -16.47 -1.81
CA ARG A 296 -2.32 -16.95 -3.19
C ARG A 296 -2.79 -18.39 -3.32
N GLU A 297 -2.36 -19.26 -2.41
CA GLU A 297 -2.79 -20.67 -2.42
C GLU A 297 -4.29 -20.82 -2.09
N ALA A 298 -4.78 -20.03 -1.12
CA ALA A 298 -6.19 -20.02 -0.77
C ALA A 298 -7.09 -19.59 -1.94
N VAL A 299 -6.66 -18.58 -2.70
CA VAL A 299 -7.35 -18.12 -3.93
C VAL A 299 -7.33 -19.23 -5.00
N VAL A 300 -6.17 -19.79 -5.30
CA VAL A 300 -6.04 -20.86 -6.31
C VAL A 300 -6.88 -22.08 -5.95
N ARG A 301 -7.03 -22.39 -4.67
CA ARG A 301 -7.90 -23.50 -4.19
C ARG A 301 -9.39 -23.16 -4.18
N GLY A 302 -9.77 -21.91 -4.51
CA GLY A 302 -11.17 -21.46 -4.48
C GLY A 302 -11.77 -21.38 -3.08
N LEU A 303 -10.92 -21.19 -2.05
CA LEU A 303 -11.35 -21.06 -0.66
C LEU A 303 -11.76 -19.62 -0.31
N VAL A 304 -11.41 -18.64 -1.12
CA VAL A 304 -11.61 -17.21 -0.88
C VAL A 304 -12.58 -16.65 -1.90
N THR A 305 -13.52 -15.82 -1.46
CA THR A 305 -14.49 -15.12 -2.30
C THR A 305 -14.13 -13.66 -2.49
N ALA A 306 -13.54 -13.02 -1.48
CA ALA A 306 -12.91 -11.69 -1.56
C ALA A 306 -11.78 -11.59 -0.55
N ALA A 307 -10.82 -10.67 -0.80
CA ALA A 307 -9.74 -10.38 0.13
C ALA A 307 -9.29 -8.92 0.02
N GLN A 308 -9.05 -8.31 1.19
CA GLN A 308 -8.56 -6.94 1.36
C GLN A 308 -7.44 -6.97 2.40
N ASP A 309 -6.39 -6.19 2.21
CA ASP A 309 -5.39 -5.98 3.26
C ASP A 309 -5.88 -4.95 4.31
N VAL A 310 -5.32 -5.05 5.50
CA VAL A 310 -5.55 -4.06 6.55
C VAL A 310 -4.43 -3.02 6.47
N SER A 311 -4.69 -1.94 5.75
CA SER A 311 -3.74 -0.85 5.50
C SER A 311 -4.33 0.51 5.89
N GLY A 312 -4.29 1.51 5.05
CA GLY A 312 -4.73 2.87 5.36
C GLY A 312 -6.09 2.95 6.08
N GLY A 313 -6.10 3.51 7.29
CA GLY A 313 -7.29 3.62 8.15
C GLY A 313 -7.69 2.34 8.88
N GLY A 314 -6.91 1.25 8.78
CA GLY A 314 -7.04 0.03 9.57
C GLY A 314 -8.22 -0.88 9.20
N LEU A 315 -8.57 -1.77 10.13
CA LEU A 315 -9.58 -2.81 9.92
C LEU A 315 -10.98 -2.25 9.59
N ALA A 316 -11.38 -1.19 10.29
CA ALA A 316 -12.70 -0.60 10.07
C ALA A 316 -12.83 -0.02 8.65
N THR A 317 -11.76 0.62 8.14
CA THR A 317 -11.73 1.14 6.78
C THR A 317 -11.71 0.02 5.75
N ALA A 318 -10.93 -1.04 5.94
CA ALA A 318 -10.91 -2.19 5.03
C ALA A 318 -12.29 -2.86 4.89
N LEU A 319 -13.02 -3.02 5.99
CA LEU A 319 -14.40 -3.53 5.99
C LEU A 319 -15.38 -2.57 5.31
N ALA A 320 -15.24 -1.26 5.57
CA ALA A 320 -16.06 -0.23 4.94
C ALA A 320 -15.88 -0.19 3.42
N GLU A 321 -14.65 -0.20 2.94
CA GLU A 321 -14.34 -0.21 1.52
C GLU A 321 -14.89 -1.45 0.82
N ALA A 322 -14.72 -2.63 1.41
CA ALA A 322 -15.29 -3.86 0.86
C ALA A 322 -16.82 -3.78 0.73
N GLY A 323 -17.48 -3.13 1.70
CA GLY A 323 -18.92 -2.85 1.67
C GLY A 323 -19.30 -1.80 0.64
N ILE A 324 -18.59 -0.68 0.56
CA ILE A 324 -18.81 0.41 -0.41
C ILE A 324 -18.77 -0.15 -1.84
N TRP A 325 -17.77 -0.98 -2.15
CA TRP A 325 -17.59 -1.51 -3.50
C TRP A 325 -18.57 -2.61 -3.88
N SER A 326 -19.14 -3.31 -2.90
CA SER A 326 -20.09 -4.41 -3.14
C SER A 326 -21.56 -4.01 -3.04
N GLY A 327 -21.85 -2.96 -2.26
CA GLY A 327 -23.23 -2.64 -1.83
C GLY A 327 -23.76 -3.58 -0.74
N LEU A 328 -22.91 -4.38 -0.10
CA LEU A 328 -23.27 -5.32 0.98
C LEU A 328 -22.67 -4.84 2.30
N GLY A 329 -23.49 -4.81 3.35
CA GLY A 329 -23.02 -4.53 4.71
C GLY A 329 -22.27 -5.72 5.32
N ALA A 330 -21.89 -5.56 6.59
CA ALA A 330 -21.26 -6.62 7.35
C ALA A 330 -21.55 -6.46 8.85
N ARG A 331 -21.64 -7.58 9.56
CA ARG A 331 -21.62 -7.60 11.01
C ARG A 331 -20.43 -8.42 11.49
N VAL A 332 -19.54 -7.78 12.26
CA VAL A 332 -18.32 -8.41 12.76
C VAL A 332 -18.17 -8.18 14.25
N ARG A 333 -17.49 -9.13 14.90
CA ARG A 333 -17.07 -9.04 16.30
C ARG A 333 -15.56 -9.16 16.37
N VAL A 334 -14.90 -8.10 16.81
CA VAL A 334 -13.44 -7.99 16.83
C VAL A 334 -12.94 -8.16 18.27
N PRO A 335 -12.02 -9.09 18.53
CA PRO A 335 -11.39 -9.20 19.84
C PRO A 335 -10.51 -7.97 20.10
N VAL A 336 -10.58 -7.43 21.32
CA VAL A 336 -9.78 -6.28 21.75
C VAL A 336 -8.77 -6.73 22.80
N ALA A 337 -7.49 -6.63 22.46
CA ALA A 337 -6.39 -6.89 23.39
C ALA A 337 -5.89 -5.61 24.07
N GLY A 338 -6.14 -4.45 23.49
CA GLY A 338 -5.64 -3.15 23.91
C GLY A 338 -6.63 -2.01 23.73
N SER A 339 -6.22 -0.94 23.06
CA SER A 339 -7.08 0.20 22.76
C SER A 339 -8.02 -0.09 21.60
N PRO A 340 -9.32 0.21 21.70
CA PRO A 340 -10.27 0.14 20.59
C PRO A 340 -9.79 0.87 19.33
N ALA A 341 -9.17 2.03 19.47
CA ALA A 341 -8.65 2.80 18.35
C ALA A 341 -7.53 2.05 17.60
N VAL A 342 -6.67 1.32 18.31
CA VAL A 342 -5.61 0.49 17.69
C VAL A 342 -6.23 -0.67 16.91
N GLU A 343 -7.22 -1.34 17.46
CA GLU A 343 -7.85 -2.49 16.78
C GLU A 343 -8.67 -2.09 15.57
N LEU A 344 -9.37 -0.96 15.63
CA LEU A 344 -10.24 -0.48 14.55
C LEU A 344 -9.47 0.25 13.45
N PHE A 345 -8.53 1.13 13.85
CA PHE A 345 -7.89 2.11 12.96
C PHE A 345 -6.39 1.96 12.85
N GLY A 346 -5.78 1.01 13.58
CA GLY A 346 -4.36 0.70 13.47
C GLY A 346 -4.04 0.01 12.14
N GLU A 347 -3.03 0.55 11.45
CA GLU A 347 -2.57 0.07 10.15
C GLU A 347 -1.54 -1.05 10.33
N SER A 348 -1.97 -2.15 10.96
CA SER A 348 -1.11 -3.28 11.26
C SER A 348 -0.76 -4.05 10.00
N PRO A 349 0.53 -4.16 9.62
CA PRO A 349 0.94 -4.94 8.45
C PRO A 349 0.68 -6.43 8.65
N SER A 350 0.78 -7.20 7.60
CA SER A 350 0.60 -8.67 7.62
C SER A 350 -0.76 -9.12 8.13
N ARG A 351 -1.82 -8.34 7.87
CA ARG A 351 -3.21 -8.67 8.19
C ARG A 351 -4.09 -8.60 6.95
N LEU A 352 -5.06 -9.52 6.86
CA LEU A 352 -6.04 -9.58 5.78
C LEU A 352 -7.45 -9.75 6.34
N VAL A 353 -8.40 -9.04 5.77
CA VAL A 353 -9.81 -9.39 5.79
C VAL A 353 -10.08 -10.31 4.60
N VAL A 354 -10.55 -11.51 4.87
CA VAL A 354 -10.81 -12.53 3.85
C VAL A 354 -12.25 -12.99 3.98
N THR A 355 -13.00 -13.04 2.89
CA THR A 355 -14.31 -13.68 2.90
C THR A 355 -14.27 -15.05 2.27
N THR A 356 -15.09 -15.95 2.79
CA THR A 356 -15.18 -17.33 2.34
C THR A 356 -16.61 -17.83 2.48
N ARG A 357 -17.02 -18.73 1.61
CA ARG A 357 -18.29 -19.44 1.82
C ARG A 357 -18.23 -20.21 3.14
N ALA A 358 -19.26 -20.16 3.97
CA ALA A 358 -19.27 -20.77 5.30
C ALA A 358 -18.78 -22.23 5.32
N ARG A 359 -19.10 -23.02 4.28
CA ARG A 359 -18.65 -24.42 4.15
C ARG A 359 -17.13 -24.57 3.90
N HIS A 360 -16.45 -23.52 3.43
CA HIS A 360 -15.02 -23.54 3.15
C HIS A 360 -14.17 -23.00 4.32
N ALA A 361 -14.79 -22.35 5.31
CA ALA A 361 -14.08 -21.75 6.45
C ALA A 361 -13.15 -22.76 7.17
N PRO A 362 -13.55 -24.01 7.46
CA PRO A 362 -12.64 -24.98 8.10
C PRO A 362 -11.41 -25.31 7.25
N ALA A 363 -11.55 -25.34 5.91
CA ALA A 363 -10.43 -25.62 5.02
C ALA A 363 -9.48 -24.41 4.92
N LEU A 364 -10.02 -23.19 4.95
CA LEU A 364 -9.23 -21.95 5.02
C LEU A 364 -8.42 -21.87 6.31
N GLU A 365 -9.05 -22.19 7.45
CA GLU A 365 -8.38 -22.25 8.76
C GLU A 365 -7.27 -23.29 8.81
N LEU A 366 -7.53 -24.48 8.25
CA LEU A 366 -6.51 -25.53 8.18
C LEU A 366 -5.31 -25.08 7.34
N LEU A 367 -5.57 -24.44 6.20
CA LEU A 367 -4.51 -23.92 5.34
C LEU A 367 -3.71 -22.84 6.06
N ALA A 368 -4.36 -21.86 6.74
CA ALA A 368 -3.67 -20.82 7.47
C ALA A 368 -2.74 -21.40 8.55
N ARG A 369 -3.18 -22.40 9.29
CA ARG A 369 -2.36 -23.11 10.28
C ARG A 369 -1.12 -23.77 9.67
N GLN A 370 -1.18 -24.27 8.44
CA GLN A 370 -0.02 -24.84 7.73
C GLN A 370 1.05 -23.78 7.43
N TYR A 371 0.64 -22.51 7.29
CA TYR A 371 1.53 -21.36 7.11
C TYR A 371 1.93 -20.69 8.44
N GLY A 372 1.49 -21.24 9.59
CA GLY A 372 1.75 -20.65 10.91
C GLY A 372 1.00 -19.35 11.18
N LEU A 373 -0.11 -19.11 10.46
CA LEU A 373 -0.88 -17.88 10.56
C LEU A 373 -2.11 -18.08 11.46
N PRO A 374 -2.39 -17.16 12.39
CA PRO A 374 -3.66 -17.12 13.08
C PRO A 374 -4.76 -16.71 12.11
N VAL A 375 -5.92 -17.32 12.27
CA VAL A 375 -7.14 -16.96 11.55
C VAL A 375 -8.31 -17.04 12.51
N GLU A 376 -9.14 -16.01 12.49
CA GLU A 376 -10.34 -15.93 13.30
C GLU A 376 -11.54 -15.56 12.41
N ARG A 377 -12.63 -16.33 12.52
CA ARG A 377 -13.89 -15.91 11.94
C ARG A 377 -14.48 -14.81 12.82
N ILE A 378 -14.52 -13.60 12.30
CA ILE A 378 -14.98 -12.40 13.02
C ILE A 378 -16.43 -12.03 12.71
N GLY A 379 -17.03 -12.58 11.64
CA GLY A 379 -18.40 -12.20 11.30
C GLY A 379 -18.91 -12.75 9.98
N GLU A 380 -19.84 -12.00 9.40
CA GLU A 380 -20.60 -12.40 8.21
C GLU A 380 -20.95 -11.16 7.37
N VAL A 381 -20.94 -11.33 6.05
CA VAL A 381 -21.40 -10.33 5.07
C VAL A 381 -22.91 -10.31 5.06
N GLY A 382 -23.54 -9.14 5.05
CA GLY A 382 -24.97 -8.99 4.86
C GLY A 382 -25.55 -7.67 5.39
N GLY A 383 -26.77 -7.40 4.96
CA GLY A 383 -27.47 -6.18 5.31
C GLY A 383 -26.97 -4.93 4.57
N ASP A 384 -27.37 -3.76 5.09
CA ASP A 384 -27.09 -2.43 4.52
C ASP A 384 -26.31 -1.53 5.49
N ARG A 385 -25.69 -2.13 6.50
CA ARG A 385 -24.92 -1.43 7.54
C ARG A 385 -23.59 -2.13 7.79
N LEU A 386 -22.58 -1.38 8.20
CA LEU A 386 -21.37 -1.92 8.82
C LEU A 386 -21.52 -1.82 10.34
N VAL A 387 -21.57 -2.98 10.99
CA VAL A 387 -21.67 -3.10 12.46
C VAL A 387 -20.41 -3.81 12.97
N ILE A 388 -19.67 -3.14 13.86
CA ILE A 388 -18.48 -3.71 14.52
C ILE A 388 -18.71 -3.71 16.02
N GLU A 389 -18.72 -4.91 16.59
CA GLU A 389 -18.79 -5.15 18.04
C GLU A 389 -17.38 -5.40 18.57
N LEU A 390 -17.01 -4.83 19.70
CA LEU A 390 -15.72 -5.09 20.36
C LEU A 390 -15.92 -6.07 21.52
N ALA A 391 -15.17 -7.17 21.49
CA ALA A 391 -15.21 -8.20 22.51
C ALA A 391 -13.97 -8.12 23.40
N GLY A 392 -14.13 -7.93 24.72
CA GLY A 392 -13.03 -7.97 25.68
C GLY A 392 -12.34 -9.35 25.68
N HIS A 393 -11.02 -9.39 25.90
CA HIS A 393 -10.25 -10.63 26.03
C HIS A 393 -10.80 -11.48 27.18
N GLY A 394 -11.25 -12.71 26.91
CA GLY A 394 -11.76 -13.64 27.93
C GLY A 394 -13.24 -14.02 27.79
N ALA A 395 -13.98 -13.48 26.83
CA ALA A 395 -15.37 -13.82 26.59
C ALA A 395 -15.50 -15.09 25.70
N THR A 396 -14.93 -16.22 26.13
CA THR A 396 -15.29 -17.53 25.56
C THR A 396 -16.52 -18.07 26.28
N GLY A 397 -17.62 -18.24 25.55
CA GLY A 397 -18.80 -19.08 25.79
C GLY A 397 -19.49 -19.14 27.17
N ALA A 398 -18.79 -18.93 28.28
CA ALA A 398 -19.35 -19.02 29.64
C ALA A 398 -19.50 -17.67 30.35
N ALA A 399 -19.07 -16.57 29.76
CA ALA A 399 -19.17 -15.22 30.30
C ALA A 399 -20.34 -14.40 29.77
N GLU A 400 -21.12 -14.95 28.82
CA GLU A 400 -22.35 -14.33 28.30
C GLU A 400 -23.43 -14.12 29.39
N GLU A 401 -23.34 -14.86 30.51
CA GLU A 401 -24.32 -14.74 31.63
C GLU A 401 -24.00 -13.62 32.64
N ARG A 402 -22.86 -12.96 32.58
CA ARG A 402 -22.49 -11.86 33.50
C ARG A 402 -22.06 -10.59 32.78
N GLY A 403 -23.00 -9.91 32.13
CA GLY A 403 -22.99 -8.47 32.01
C GLY A 403 -21.74 -7.76 31.47
N SER A 404 -20.84 -8.41 30.71
CA SER A 404 -19.85 -7.71 29.91
C SER A 404 -20.63 -7.04 28.76
N ARG A 405 -20.90 -5.74 28.89
CA ARG A 405 -21.53 -4.96 27.83
C ARG A 405 -20.66 -5.05 26.58
N ILE A 406 -21.11 -5.83 25.60
CA ILE A 406 -20.72 -5.69 24.22
C ILE A 406 -21.32 -4.34 23.83
N ALA A 407 -20.50 -3.32 23.72
CA ALA A 407 -20.93 -2.05 23.14
C ALA A 407 -20.74 -2.19 21.64
N ASP A 408 -21.76 -1.89 20.84
CA ASP A 408 -21.56 -1.61 19.43
C ASP A 408 -20.53 -0.49 19.37
N ALA A 409 -19.30 -0.82 18.95
CA ALA A 409 -18.25 0.18 18.83
C ALA A 409 -18.52 1.07 17.63
N LEU A 410 -19.21 0.51 16.61
CA LEU A 410 -19.47 1.18 15.36
C LEU A 410 -20.72 0.57 14.72
N ASP A 411 -21.68 1.42 14.34
CA ASP A 411 -22.86 1.06 13.56
C ASP A 411 -23.15 2.19 12.56
N VAL A 412 -22.73 2.01 11.30
CA VAL A 412 -22.81 3.03 10.25
C VAL A 412 -23.58 2.48 9.05
N ALA A 413 -24.53 3.26 8.53
CA ALA A 413 -25.25 2.89 7.32
C ALA A 413 -24.31 2.90 6.11
N LEU A 414 -24.44 1.91 5.25
CA LEU A 414 -23.61 1.81 4.03
C LEU A 414 -23.80 3.03 3.11
N GLY A 415 -25.02 3.59 3.06
CA GLY A 415 -25.30 4.81 2.30
C GLY A 415 -24.48 6.02 2.78
N ASP A 416 -24.26 6.17 4.09
CA ASP A 416 -23.43 7.25 4.66
C ASP A 416 -21.95 7.05 4.31
N LEU A 417 -21.46 5.80 4.35
CA LEU A 417 -20.10 5.46 3.94
C LEU A 417 -19.87 5.75 2.47
N VAL A 418 -20.80 5.34 1.59
CA VAL A 418 -20.73 5.60 0.14
C VAL A 418 -20.74 7.11 -0.11
N HIS A 419 -21.63 7.86 0.53
CA HIS A 419 -21.68 9.31 0.38
C HIS A 419 -20.38 9.99 0.81
N ALA A 420 -19.84 9.64 1.99
CA ALA A 420 -18.59 10.19 2.46
C ALA A 420 -17.43 9.87 1.49
N TRP A 421 -17.36 8.63 1.01
CA TRP A 421 -16.31 8.16 0.10
C TRP A 421 -16.39 8.81 -1.28
N GLU A 422 -17.57 8.91 -1.89
CA GLU A 422 -17.73 9.47 -3.24
C GLU A 422 -17.42 10.97 -3.28
N HIS A 423 -17.79 11.71 -2.24
CA HIS A 423 -17.73 13.18 -2.22
C HIS A 423 -16.49 13.75 -1.50
N GLY A 424 -15.73 12.93 -0.77
CA GLY A 424 -14.65 13.42 0.09
C GLY A 424 -13.55 14.18 -0.66
N LEU A 425 -13.11 13.68 -1.83
CA LEU A 425 -12.07 14.34 -2.62
C LEU A 425 -12.56 15.65 -3.25
N THR A 426 -13.76 15.66 -3.83
CA THR A 426 -14.35 16.86 -4.47
C THR A 426 -14.62 17.95 -3.45
N ARG A 427 -15.05 17.58 -2.25
CA ARG A 427 -15.20 18.50 -1.10
C ARG A 427 -13.85 19.08 -0.69
N ALA A 428 -12.83 18.25 -0.53
CA ALA A 428 -11.48 18.71 -0.18
C ALA A 428 -10.86 19.65 -1.23
N LEU A 429 -11.26 19.51 -2.50
CA LEU A 429 -10.87 20.39 -3.60
C LEU A 429 -11.74 21.65 -3.72
N GLY A 430 -12.78 21.81 -2.89
CA GLY A 430 -13.71 22.95 -2.97
C GLY A 430 -14.57 22.94 -4.24
N LEU A 431 -14.82 21.78 -4.83
CA LEU A 431 -15.59 21.61 -6.07
C LEU A 431 -17.07 21.31 -5.82
N GLU A 432 -17.45 21.03 -4.60
CA GLU A 432 -18.86 20.90 -4.17
C GLU A 432 -19.37 22.23 -3.62
N SER A 433 -20.52 22.66 -4.11
CA SER A 433 -21.27 23.84 -3.64
C SER A 433 -22.24 23.46 -2.53
#